data_50e1cee519eb8f711bc7146b8e50faf4
#
_entry.id   50e1cee519eb8f711bc7146b8e50faf4
#
_cell.length_a   1.000
_cell.length_b   1.000
_cell.length_c   1.000
_cell.angle_alpha   90.00
_cell.angle_beta   90.00
_cell.angle_gamma   90.00
#
_symmetry.space_group_name_H-M   'P 1'
#
loop_
_entity.id
_entity.type
_entity.pdbx_description
1 polymer ?
#
loop_
_entity_poly.entity_id
_entity_poly.type
_entity_poly.pdbx_seq_one_letter_code
_entity_poly.pdbx_strand_id
1 'polypeptide(L)'
;MKDYKDLNILVVGAGTMGSTIAQVMAAAGIKTTMADLEQRFLDGAKARIATQIEGLVENGLADESYGKNVDENLDTILNADIPGVAEKFDLVFEVVPENKDIKHATYKMLNDNCRPDCIFCSNTSGMPVFDVTADIMPDQSRFLVTHWFNPPHMMKLVEVVYGPKTSDEVGQYVKGLLEFAGKKPAVLKHYCPGFIVNRIATVINREFYYMIQQGWITGEDAENAMKYTNGIRWGFEGPTSLWDFVGLDITVAVARDVLPTLCNDAETIKYGEELLTKGELGMKADKGVFDWSDIDKDEWAKMRNRRILQMTKVVDQWTKEDEESGMILKAAK
;
A
#
# COMPACT_ATOMS: atom_id res chain seq x y z
N MET A 1 5.32 -8.81 -23.66
CA MET A 1 5.98 -8.52 -22.38
C MET A 1 6.85 -9.71 -21.97
N LYS A 2 7.89 -9.51 -21.14
CA LYS A 2 8.78 -10.58 -20.68
C LYS A 2 8.10 -11.48 -19.63
N ASP A 3 8.65 -12.69 -19.43
CA ASP A 3 8.35 -13.48 -18.22
C ASP A 3 8.78 -12.71 -16.98
N TYR A 4 8.05 -12.85 -15.88
CA TYR A 4 8.32 -12.07 -14.67
C TYR A 4 9.70 -12.34 -14.05
N LYS A 5 10.22 -13.56 -14.18
CA LYS A 5 11.55 -13.94 -13.69
C LYS A 5 12.70 -13.30 -14.50
N ASP A 6 12.43 -12.92 -15.74
CA ASP A 6 13.42 -12.31 -16.63
C ASP A 6 13.43 -10.78 -16.55
N LEU A 7 12.60 -10.20 -15.69
CA LEU A 7 12.56 -8.76 -15.49
C LEU A 7 13.79 -8.25 -14.74
N ASN A 8 14.24 -7.06 -15.14
CA ASN A 8 15.12 -6.22 -14.35
C ASN A 8 14.30 -5.04 -13.82
N ILE A 9 14.12 -5.00 -12.52
CA ILE A 9 13.34 -3.96 -11.83
C ILE A 9 14.26 -2.93 -11.20
N LEU A 10 13.94 -1.65 -11.35
CA LEU A 10 14.55 -0.56 -10.59
C LEU A 10 13.57 -0.06 -9.53
N VAL A 11 14.03 0.13 -8.31
CA VAL A 11 13.29 0.81 -7.24
C VAL A 11 14.03 2.08 -6.88
N VAL A 12 13.43 3.25 -7.16
CA VAL A 12 14.03 4.56 -6.89
C VAL A 12 13.50 5.11 -5.57
N GLY A 13 14.40 5.23 -4.60
CA GLY A 13 14.13 5.56 -3.21
C GLY A 13 14.27 4.34 -2.28
N ALA A 14 15.27 4.37 -1.38
CA ALA A 14 15.59 3.29 -0.43
C ALA A 14 15.03 3.55 0.99
N GLY A 15 14.00 4.37 1.09
CA GLY A 15 13.28 4.62 2.33
C GLY A 15 12.54 3.36 2.83
N THR A 16 11.68 3.51 3.85
CA THR A 16 10.92 2.39 4.45
C THR A 16 10.11 1.61 3.42
N MET A 17 9.43 2.30 2.51
CA MET A 17 8.62 1.63 1.48
C MET A 17 9.49 1.02 0.38
N GLY A 18 10.42 1.80 -0.20
CA GLY A 18 11.20 1.36 -1.35
C GLY A 18 12.13 0.19 -1.03
N SER A 19 12.82 0.21 0.12
CA SER A 19 13.63 -0.93 0.54
C SER A 19 12.81 -2.22 0.67
N THR A 20 11.60 -2.10 1.18
CA THR A 20 10.73 -3.26 1.40
C THR A 20 10.06 -3.73 0.10
N ILE A 21 9.74 -2.82 -0.84
CA ILE A 21 9.27 -3.20 -2.19
C ILE A 21 10.38 -3.94 -2.94
N ALA A 22 11.61 -3.44 -2.88
CA ALA A 22 12.77 -4.10 -3.47
C ALA A 22 13.01 -5.50 -2.88
N GLN A 23 12.91 -5.63 -1.56
CA GLN A 23 12.96 -6.91 -0.86
C GLN A 23 11.92 -7.90 -1.39
N VAL A 24 10.66 -7.48 -1.53
CA VAL A 24 9.57 -8.36 -2.00
C VAL A 24 9.81 -8.83 -3.42
N MET A 25 10.26 -7.96 -4.33
CA MET A 25 10.55 -8.33 -5.71
C MET A 25 11.75 -9.30 -5.80
N ALA A 26 12.83 -8.99 -5.07
CA ALA A 26 14.02 -9.85 -5.03
C ALA A 26 13.72 -11.23 -4.40
N ALA A 27 12.91 -11.27 -3.34
CA ALA A 27 12.46 -12.53 -2.74
C ALA A 27 11.65 -13.40 -3.68
N ALA A 28 10.92 -12.80 -4.63
CA ALA A 28 10.21 -13.51 -5.69
C ALA A 28 11.14 -14.03 -6.81
N GLY A 29 12.46 -13.85 -6.67
CA GLY A 29 13.47 -14.29 -7.64
C GLY A 29 13.61 -13.35 -8.84
N ILE A 30 13.19 -12.08 -8.71
CA ILE A 30 13.26 -11.09 -9.78
C ILE A 30 14.48 -10.19 -9.55
N LYS A 31 15.32 -10.00 -10.55
CA LYS A 31 16.46 -9.09 -10.47
C LYS A 31 16.00 -7.67 -10.19
N THR A 32 16.39 -7.15 -9.06
CA THR A 32 15.95 -5.87 -8.53
C THR A 32 17.14 -5.01 -8.15
N THR A 33 17.18 -3.79 -8.64
CA THR A 33 18.19 -2.80 -8.26
C THR A 33 17.51 -1.70 -7.46
N MET A 34 17.98 -1.44 -6.24
CA MET A 34 17.51 -0.36 -5.40
C MET A 34 18.45 0.84 -5.52
N ALA A 35 17.91 2.04 -5.72
CA ALA A 35 18.67 3.25 -5.90
C ALA A 35 18.28 4.34 -4.90
N ASP A 36 19.27 5.10 -4.41
CA ASP A 36 19.05 6.30 -3.59
C ASP A 36 20.18 7.33 -3.80
N LEU A 37 20.01 8.50 -3.20
CA LEU A 37 20.92 9.64 -3.35
C LEU A 37 22.32 9.39 -2.73
N GLU A 38 22.38 8.69 -1.60
CA GLU A 38 23.59 8.51 -0.81
C GLU A 38 23.75 7.06 -0.34
N GLN A 39 25.00 6.60 -0.27
CA GLN A 39 25.34 5.23 0.16
C GLN A 39 24.77 4.89 1.55
N ARG A 40 24.77 5.85 2.48
CA ARG A 40 24.21 5.62 3.83
C ARG A 40 22.73 5.22 3.83
N PHE A 41 21.94 5.70 2.87
CA PHE A 41 20.52 5.31 2.75
C PHE A 41 20.40 3.88 2.24
N LEU A 42 21.26 3.47 1.30
CA LEU A 42 21.33 2.09 0.81
C LEU A 42 21.79 1.12 1.89
N ASP A 43 22.80 1.49 2.69
CA ASP A 43 23.28 0.68 3.80
C ASP A 43 22.20 0.52 4.89
N GLY A 44 21.51 1.61 5.24
CA GLY A 44 20.40 1.58 6.18
C GLY A 44 19.21 0.75 5.65
N ALA A 45 18.97 0.74 4.35
CA ALA A 45 17.97 -0.09 3.70
C ALA A 45 18.32 -1.58 3.80
N LYS A 46 19.57 -1.96 3.52
CA LYS A 46 20.05 -3.35 3.66
C LYS A 46 19.92 -3.86 5.10
N ALA A 47 20.31 -3.04 6.09
CA ALA A 47 20.16 -3.41 7.50
C ALA A 47 18.68 -3.63 7.88
N ARG A 48 17.79 -2.76 7.40
CA ARG A 48 16.34 -2.89 7.62
C ARG A 48 15.79 -4.16 6.98
N ILE A 49 16.19 -4.48 5.75
CA ILE A 49 15.80 -5.70 5.04
C ILE A 49 16.22 -6.93 5.83
N ALA A 50 17.45 -6.99 6.32
CA ALA A 50 17.94 -8.11 7.12
C ALA A 50 17.07 -8.36 8.37
N THR A 51 16.79 -7.29 9.14
CA THR A 51 15.89 -7.39 10.31
C THR A 51 14.47 -7.83 9.93
N GLN A 52 13.94 -7.38 8.79
CA GLN A 52 12.62 -7.80 8.32
C GLN A 52 12.58 -9.28 7.92
N ILE A 53 13.62 -9.78 7.27
CA ILE A 53 13.75 -11.20 6.90
C ILE A 53 13.78 -12.08 8.16
N GLU A 54 14.62 -11.71 9.14
CA GLU A 54 14.67 -12.41 10.43
C GLU A 54 13.28 -12.49 11.06
N GLY A 55 12.55 -11.37 11.14
CA GLY A 55 11.20 -11.33 11.68
C GLY A 55 10.18 -12.18 10.90
N LEU A 56 10.28 -12.26 9.57
CA LEU A 56 9.42 -13.14 8.77
C LEU A 56 9.71 -14.62 9.03
N VAL A 57 10.98 -15.02 9.11
CA VAL A 57 11.40 -16.41 9.36
C VAL A 57 11.00 -16.84 10.77
N GLU A 58 11.30 -16.04 11.79
CA GLU A 58 10.92 -16.29 13.19
C GLU A 58 9.41 -16.49 13.38
N ASN A 59 8.61 -15.79 12.61
CA ASN A 59 7.14 -15.92 12.66
C ASN A 59 6.58 -16.97 11.68
N GLY A 60 7.42 -17.70 10.95
CA GLY A 60 7.01 -18.75 10.01
C GLY A 60 6.18 -18.22 8.80
N LEU A 61 6.48 -17.01 8.37
CA LEU A 61 5.89 -16.36 7.16
C LEU A 61 6.83 -16.41 5.96
N ALA A 62 8.06 -16.75 6.18
CA ALA A 62 9.06 -17.05 5.16
C ALA A 62 9.94 -18.20 5.64
N ASP A 63 10.53 -18.93 4.71
CA ASP A 63 11.56 -19.91 4.96
C ASP A 63 12.95 -19.32 4.67
N GLU A 64 14.01 -20.11 4.90
CA GLU A 64 15.40 -19.69 4.66
C GLU A 64 15.67 -19.32 3.20
N SER A 65 14.90 -19.82 2.24
CA SER A 65 15.07 -19.52 0.82
C SER A 65 14.71 -18.06 0.50
N TYR A 66 13.84 -17.45 1.30
CA TYR A 66 13.43 -16.05 1.12
C TYR A 66 14.64 -15.10 1.22
N GLY A 67 15.42 -15.23 2.29
CA GLY A 67 16.65 -14.42 2.49
C GLY A 67 17.68 -14.67 1.40
N LYS A 68 17.92 -15.94 1.06
CA LYS A 68 18.81 -16.31 -0.03
C LYS A 68 18.40 -15.67 -1.38
N ASN A 69 17.12 -15.72 -1.71
CA ASN A 69 16.63 -15.09 -2.93
C ASN A 69 16.85 -13.57 -2.93
N VAL A 70 16.66 -12.91 -1.77
CA VAL A 70 16.95 -11.47 -1.66
C VAL A 70 18.43 -11.20 -1.90
N ASP A 71 19.34 -11.94 -1.30
CA ASP A 71 20.78 -11.78 -1.46
C ASP A 71 21.24 -11.99 -2.91
N GLU A 72 20.64 -12.96 -3.61
CA GLU A 72 20.98 -13.29 -5.01
C GLU A 72 20.41 -12.31 -6.04
N ASN A 73 19.32 -11.61 -5.70
CA ASN A 73 18.56 -10.81 -6.66
C ASN A 73 18.50 -9.32 -6.34
N LEU A 74 19.06 -8.84 -5.23
CA LEU A 74 19.03 -7.43 -4.83
C LEU A 74 20.39 -6.76 -4.98
N ASP A 75 20.48 -5.85 -5.94
CA ASP A 75 21.60 -4.94 -6.13
C ASP A 75 21.29 -3.53 -5.64
N THR A 76 22.32 -2.70 -5.47
CA THR A 76 22.16 -1.29 -5.10
C THR A 76 23.06 -0.38 -5.95
N ILE A 77 22.55 0.80 -6.31
CA ILE A 77 23.31 1.84 -7.03
C ILE A 77 22.99 3.22 -6.47
N LEU A 78 23.82 4.21 -6.74
CA LEU A 78 23.46 5.61 -6.50
C LEU A 78 22.54 6.16 -7.60
N ASN A 79 21.65 7.08 -7.24
CA ASN A 79 20.78 7.73 -8.24
C ASN A 79 21.57 8.37 -9.39
N ALA A 80 22.77 8.86 -9.11
CA ALA A 80 23.66 9.45 -10.12
C ALA A 80 24.10 8.45 -11.20
N ASP A 81 24.10 7.15 -10.89
CA ASP A 81 24.53 6.08 -11.79
C ASP A 81 23.38 5.56 -12.67
N ILE A 82 22.10 5.91 -12.33
CA ILE A 82 20.93 5.43 -13.07
C ILE A 82 21.04 5.71 -14.58
N PRO A 83 21.40 6.94 -15.05
CA PRO A 83 21.47 7.21 -16.48
C PRO A 83 22.39 6.27 -17.26
N GLY A 84 23.47 5.81 -16.65
CA GLY A 84 24.43 4.89 -17.28
C GLY A 84 23.94 3.44 -17.42
N VAL A 85 22.85 3.07 -16.74
CA VAL A 85 22.32 1.69 -16.70
C VAL A 85 20.82 1.60 -16.92
N ALA A 86 20.14 2.72 -17.14
CA ALA A 86 18.67 2.80 -17.21
C ALA A 86 18.06 1.91 -18.31
N GLU A 87 18.76 1.75 -19.44
CA GLU A 87 18.31 0.92 -20.55
C GLU A 87 18.12 -0.56 -20.20
N LYS A 88 18.73 -1.06 -19.11
CA LYS A 88 18.57 -2.47 -18.72
C LYS A 88 17.25 -2.74 -18.01
N PHE A 89 16.57 -1.71 -17.46
CA PHE A 89 15.37 -1.90 -16.67
C PHE A 89 14.10 -2.02 -17.52
N ASP A 90 13.27 -2.96 -17.14
CA ASP A 90 11.98 -3.24 -17.77
C ASP A 90 10.83 -2.57 -17.04
N LEU A 91 10.99 -2.35 -15.73
CA LEU A 91 10.01 -1.72 -14.86
C LEU A 91 10.68 -0.92 -13.75
N VAL A 92 10.11 0.22 -13.43
CA VAL A 92 10.56 1.10 -12.35
C VAL A 92 9.44 1.28 -11.33
N PHE A 93 9.73 1.02 -10.06
CA PHE A 93 8.94 1.51 -8.93
C PHE A 93 9.52 2.83 -8.44
N GLU A 94 8.77 3.92 -8.56
CA GLU A 94 9.14 5.22 -8.01
C GLU A 94 8.59 5.34 -6.59
N VAL A 95 9.49 5.53 -5.62
CA VAL A 95 9.20 5.55 -4.19
C VAL A 95 9.91 6.73 -3.51
N VAL A 96 10.10 7.82 -4.27
CA VAL A 96 10.68 9.06 -3.73
C VAL A 96 9.66 9.83 -2.88
N PRO A 97 10.10 10.82 -2.07
CA PRO A 97 9.21 11.61 -1.24
C PRO A 97 8.02 12.21 -2.00
N GLU A 98 6.89 12.38 -1.30
CA GLU A 98 5.62 12.89 -1.85
C GLU A 98 5.71 14.42 -2.09
N ASN A 99 6.58 14.79 -3.03
CA ASN A 99 6.86 16.17 -3.44
C ASN A 99 6.82 16.25 -4.98
N LYS A 100 6.07 17.22 -5.53
CA LYS A 100 5.84 17.36 -6.98
C LYS A 100 7.15 17.58 -7.75
N ASP A 101 8.02 18.43 -7.26
CA ASP A 101 9.26 18.78 -7.96
C ASP A 101 10.25 17.60 -7.97
N ILE A 102 10.33 16.87 -6.84
CA ILE A 102 11.16 15.67 -6.73
C ILE A 102 10.65 14.60 -7.70
N LYS A 103 9.33 14.33 -7.70
CA LYS A 103 8.75 13.33 -8.60
C LYS A 103 8.92 13.72 -10.05
N HIS A 104 8.64 14.98 -10.41
CA HIS A 104 8.82 15.50 -11.76
C HIS A 104 10.27 15.32 -12.24
N ALA A 105 11.25 15.76 -11.44
CA ALA A 105 12.68 15.61 -11.77
C ALA A 105 13.09 14.14 -11.91
N THR A 106 12.60 13.27 -11.02
CA THR A 106 12.86 11.83 -11.06
C THR A 106 12.30 11.22 -12.35
N TYR A 107 11.02 11.48 -12.67
CA TYR A 107 10.41 10.96 -13.89
C TYR A 107 11.03 11.53 -15.17
N LYS A 108 11.46 12.80 -15.15
CA LYS A 108 12.20 13.36 -16.27
C LYS A 108 13.48 12.58 -16.52
N MET A 109 14.29 12.36 -15.49
CA MET A 109 15.53 11.59 -15.58
C MET A 109 15.27 10.16 -16.08
N LEU A 110 14.23 9.49 -15.54
CA LEU A 110 13.85 8.13 -15.93
C LEU A 110 13.36 8.07 -17.40
N ASN A 111 12.48 8.98 -17.79
CA ASN A 111 11.94 9.01 -19.15
C ASN A 111 12.99 9.33 -20.21
N ASP A 112 13.99 10.16 -19.87
CA ASP A 112 15.08 10.53 -20.78
C ASP A 112 16.10 9.39 -20.97
N ASN A 113 16.19 8.42 -20.03
CA ASN A 113 17.25 7.41 -20.02
C ASN A 113 16.78 5.96 -20.08
N CYS A 114 15.54 5.66 -19.70
CA CYS A 114 14.98 4.31 -19.82
C CYS A 114 14.53 4.01 -21.25
N ARG A 115 14.45 2.73 -21.56
CA ARG A 115 13.91 2.27 -22.87
C ARG A 115 12.46 2.75 -23.06
N PRO A 116 12.06 2.94 -24.33
CA PRO A 116 10.67 3.35 -24.64
C PRO A 116 9.59 2.37 -24.17
N ASP A 117 9.89 1.11 -23.90
CA ASP A 117 8.97 0.07 -23.44
C ASP A 117 9.03 -0.16 -21.91
N CYS A 118 9.84 0.60 -21.16
CA CYS A 118 9.94 0.50 -19.71
C CYS A 118 8.63 0.94 -19.04
N ILE A 119 8.13 0.17 -18.09
CA ILE A 119 6.91 0.46 -17.33
C ILE A 119 7.26 1.29 -16.09
N PHE A 120 6.47 2.32 -15.81
CA PHE A 120 6.62 3.15 -14.62
C PHE A 120 5.48 2.96 -13.64
N CYS A 121 5.81 2.65 -12.38
CA CYS A 121 4.87 2.45 -11.28
C CYS A 121 5.17 3.45 -10.16
N SER A 122 4.27 4.40 -9.91
CA SER A 122 4.39 5.30 -8.76
C SER A 122 3.82 4.68 -7.50
N ASN A 123 4.52 4.85 -6.37
CA ASN A 123 3.98 4.48 -5.04
C ASN A 123 3.36 5.70 -4.32
N THR A 124 2.81 6.65 -5.04
CA THR A 124 2.09 7.77 -4.42
C THR A 124 0.86 7.28 -3.66
N SER A 125 0.51 7.96 -2.57
CA SER A 125 -0.71 7.69 -1.81
C SER A 125 -1.93 8.51 -2.25
N GLY A 126 -1.77 9.42 -3.23
CA GLY A 126 -2.87 10.25 -3.71
C GLY A 126 -2.47 11.49 -4.52
N MET A 127 -1.16 11.71 -4.74
CA MET A 127 -0.71 12.81 -5.60
C MET A 127 -1.17 12.56 -7.05
N PRO A 128 -1.61 13.59 -7.80
CA PRO A 128 -1.98 13.45 -9.20
C PRO A 128 -0.74 13.33 -10.10
N VAL A 129 -0.01 12.21 -9.97
CA VAL A 129 1.27 11.99 -10.67
C VAL A 129 1.17 12.03 -12.18
N PHE A 130 0.01 11.69 -12.73
CA PHE A 130 -0.23 11.77 -14.17
C PHE A 130 -0.23 13.21 -14.67
N ASP A 131 -0.78 14.15 -13.90
CA ASP A 131 -0.75 15.58 -14.22
C ASP A 131 0.65 16.17 -13.98
N VAL A 132 1.33 15.74 -12.90
CA VAL A 132 2.69 16.16 -12.55
C VAL A 132 3.72 15.82 -13.65
N THR A 133 3.46 14.76 -14.42
CA THR A 133 4.40 14.24 -15.43
C THR A 133 3.93 14.46 -16.87
N ALA A 134 2.80 15.12 -17.08
CA ALA A 134 2.17 15.22 -18.39
C ALA A 134 3.03 15.95 -19.46
N ASP A 135 3.82 16.92 -19.03
CA ASP A 135 4.72 17.71 -19.89
C ASP A 135 6.00 16.94 -20.29
N ILE A 136 6.49 16.05 -19.44
CA ILE A 136 7.72 15.28 -19.66
C ILE A 136 7.46 13.87 -20.20
N MET A 137 6.26 13.35 -20.00
CA MET A 137 5.83 12.02 -20.44
C MET A 137 4.48 12.10 -21.15
N PRO A 138 4.43 12.58 -22.39
CA PRO A 138 3.17 12.73 -23.13
C PRO A 138 2.49 11.39 -23.45
N ASP A 139 3.25 10.31 -23.62
CA ASP A 139 2.75 8.94 -23.67
C ASP A 139 2.84 8.28 -22.29
N GLN A 140 1.70 8.25 -21.59
CA GLN A 140 1.56 7.60 -20.29
C GLN A 140 0.89 6.21 -20.40
N SER A 141 0.90 5.59 -21.57
CA SER A 141 0.30 4.26 -21.77
C SER A 141 0.92 3.17 -20.89
N ARG A 142 2.17 3.38 -20.47
CA ARG A 142 2.98 2.49 -19.61
C ARG A 142 3.20 3.04 -18.21
N PHE A 143 2.42 4.04 -17.80
CA PHE A 143 2.49 4.65 -16.49
C PHE A 143 1.21 4.36 -15.69
N LEU A 144 1.38 3.88 -14.46
CA LEU A 144 0.32 3.57 -13.52
C LEU A 144 0.79 3.80 -12.07
N VAL A 145 -0.17 3.78 -11.14
CA VAL A 145 0.17 3.78 -9.71
C VAL A 145 0.08 2.34 -9.19
N THR A 146 1.08 1.97 -8.38
CA THR A 146 1.04 0.78 -7.52
C THR A 146 1.17 1.25 -6.08
N HIS A 147 0.04 1.39 -5.40
CA HIS A 147 0.00 1.87 -4.03
C HIS A 147 0.14 0.72 -3.05
N TRP A 148 1.30 0.62 -2.44
CA TRP A 148 1.64 -0.39 -1.44
C TRP A 148 1.32 0.10 -0.04
N PHE A 149 0.99 -0.82 0.85
CA PHE A 149 0.68 -0.52 2.24
C PHE A 149 1.84 -0.87 3.17
N ASN A 150 2.06 -0.02 4.18
CA ASN A 150 3.14 -0.19 5.15
C ASN A 150 2.73 -1.19 6.27
N PRO A 151 3.54 -2.23 6.56
CA PRO A 151 4.81 -2.59 5.90
C PRO A 151 4.59 -3.48 4.65
N PRO A 152 5.21 -3.18 3.49
CA PRO A 152 4.98 -3.91 2.25
C PRO A 152 5.24 -5.42 2.30
N HIS A 153 6.19 -5.90 3.09
CA HIS A 153 6.48 -7.33 3.22
C HIS A 153 5.40 -8.11 3.99
N MET A 154 4.59 -7.43 4.80
CA MET A 154 3.51 -8.02 5.59
C MET A 154 2.15 -7.84 4.92
N MET A 155 1.89 -6.64 4.39
CA MET A 155 0.60 -6.33 3.76
C MET A 155 0.55 -6.89 2.35
N LYS A 156 -0.47 -7.71 2.08
CA LYS A 156 -0.62 -8.37 0.78
C LYS A 156 -1.24 -7.46 -0.28
N LEU A 157 -2.10 -6.52 0.11
CA LEU A 157 -2.78 -5.64 -0.83
C LEU A 157 -1.80 -4.68 -1.50
N VAL A 158 -1.97 -4.53 -2.81
CA VAL A 158 -1.43 -3.43 -3.61
C VAL A 158 -2.55 -2.90 -4.51
N GLU A 159 -2.82 -1.61 -4.46
CA GLU A 159 -3.78 -0.99 -5.37
C GLU A 159 -3.09 -0.65 -6.69
N VAL A 160 -3.60 -1.20 -7.78
CA VAL A 160 -3.14 -0.92 -9.15
C VAL A 160 -4.08 0.10 -9.78
N VAL A 161 -3.63 1.35 -9.90
CA VAL A 161 -4.49 2.47 -10.31
C VAL A 161 -4.09 2.96 -11.69
N TYR A 162 -5.02 2.88 -12.63
CA TYR A 162 -4.82 3.35 -13.97
C TYR A 162 -4.94 4.88 -14.05
N GLY A 163 -4.02 5.49 -14.76
CA GLY A 163 -4.15 6.86 -15.22
C GLY A 163 -5.04 6.97 -16.46
N PRO A 164 -5.29 8.20 -16.92
CA PRO A 164 -6.15 8.44 -18.08
C PRO A 164 -5.69 7.77 -19.38
N LYS A 165 -4.39 7.47 -19.51
CA LYS A 165 -3.79 6.88 -20.70
C LYS A 165 -3.21 5.49 -20.46
N THR A 166 -3.23 4.97 -19.25
CA THR A 166 -2.68 3.63 -18.93
C THR A 166 -3.37 2.56 -19.77
N SER A 167 -2.58 1.74 -20.47
CA SER A 167 -3.14 0.65 -21.29
C SER A 167 -3.58 -0.53 -20.41
N ASP A 168 -4.66 -1.21 -20.82
CA ASP A 168 -5.13 -2.42 -20.14
C ASP A 168 -4.07 -3.53 -20.11
N GLU A 169 -3.31 -3.67 -21.18
CA GLU A 169 -2.23 -4.64 -21.26
C GLU A 169 -1.18 -4.43 -20.17
N VAL A 170 -0.73 -3.19 -19.99
CA VAL A 170 0.25 -2.83 -18.94
C VAL A 170 -0.33 -3.05 -17.55
N GLY A 171 -1.57 -2.62 -17.32
CA GLY A 171 -2.21 -2.79 -16.01
C GLY A 171 -2.42 -4.26 -15.65
N GLN A 172 -2.83 -5.11 -16.59
CA GLN A 172 -2.96 -6.56 -16.36
C GLN A 172 -1.60 -7.24 -16.15
N TYR A 173 -0.57 -6.80 -16.88
CA TYR A 173 0.78 -7.31 -16.69
C TYR A 173 1.34 -6.99 -15.30
N VAL A 174 1.20 -5.75 -14.85
CA VAL A 174 1.64 -5.34 -13.50
C VAL A 174 0.82 -6.04 -12.42
N LYS A 175 -0.49 -6.22 -12.63
CA LYS A 175 -1.32 -7.04 -11.74
C LYS A 175 -0.74 -8.45 -11.61
N GLY A 176 -0.47 -9.14 -12.72
CA GLY A 176 0.11 -10.49 -12.72
C GLY A 176 1.52 -10.54 -12.10
N LEU A 177 2.36 -9.51 -12.30
CA LEU A 177 3.65 -9.40 -11.63
C LEU A 177 3.50 -9.35 -10.11
N LEU A 178 2.56 -8.56 -9.61
CA LEU A 178 2.29 -8.46 -8.19
C LEU A 178 1.75 -9.78 -7.61
N GLU A 179 0.87 -10.47 -8.34
CA GLU A 179 0.38 -11.80 -7.96
C GLU A 179 1.54 -12.82 -7.93
N PHE A 180 2.43 -12.79 -8.93
CA PHE A 180 3.64 -13.61 -8.95
C PHE A 180 4.56 -13.33 -7.73
N ALA A 181 4.67 -12.07 -7.30
CA ALA A 181 5.39 -11.68 -6.09
C ALA A 181 4.61 -11.94 -4.78
N GLY A 182 3.52 -12.72 -4.83
CA GLY A 182 2.73 -13.11 -3.65
C GLY A 182 1.81 -12.02 -3.10
N LYS A 183 1.51 -10.99 -3.90
CA LYS A 183 0.56 -9.93 -3.52
C LYS A 183 -0.85 -10.24 -3.98
N LYS A 184 -1.82 -9.53 -3.41
CA LYS A 184 -3.24 -9.57 -3.80
C LYS A 184 -3.63 -8.18 -4.33
N PRO A 185 -3.42 -7.91 -5.62
CA PRO A 185 -3.68 -6.58 -6.19
C PRO A 185 -5.17 -6.30 -6.36
N ALA A 186 -5.58 -5.06 -6.06
CA ALA A 186 -6.90 -4.52 -6.38
C ALA A 186 -6.77 -3.47 -7.49
N VAL A 187 -7.56 -3.60 -8.56
CA VAL A 187 -7.44 -2.74 -9.75
C VAL A 187 -8.50 -1.64 -9.74
N LEU A 188 -8.03 -0.39 -9.82
CA LEU A 188 -8.85 0.79 -10.12
C LEU A 188 -8.66 1.18 -11.58
N LYS A 189 -9.71 1.08 -12.39
CA LYS A 189 -9.69 1.45 -13.82
C LYS A 189 -9.67 2.97 -14.08
N HIS A 190 -9.88 3.77 -13.04
CA HIS A 190 -9.85 5.23 -13.12
C HIS A 190 -9.15 5.79 -11.87
N TYR A 191 -8.30 6.79 -12.09
CA TYR A 191 -7.69 7.52 -10.98
C TYR A 191 -8.80 8.26 -10.18
N CYS A 192 -8.74 8.10 -8.87
CA CYS A 192 -9.48 8.94 -7.93
C CYS A 192 -8.63 9.19 -6.68
N PRO A 193 -8.64 10.40 -6.11
CA PRO A 193 -7.88 10.72 -4.91
C PRO A 193 -8.18 9.76 -3.75
N GLY A 194 -7.12 9.25 -3.10
CA GLY A 194 -7.25 8.33 -1.97
C GLY A 194 -7.55 6.87 -2.35
N PHE A 195 -7.70 6.56 -3.65
CA PHE A 195 -7.90 5.21 -4.19
C PHE A 195 -9.06 4.45 -3.50
N ILE A 196 -8.92 3.17 -3.13
CA ILE A 196 -9.97 2.40 -2.44
C ILE A 196 -9.82 2.56 -0.92
N VAL A 197 -8.68 2.12 -0.37
CA VAL A 197 -8.54 1.94 1.09
C VAL A 197 -8.55 3.27 1.82
N ASN A 198 -7.80 4.28 1.33
CA ASN A 198 -7.79 5.59 1.99
C ASN A 198 -9.15 6.27 1.92
N ARG A 199 -9.92 6.10 0.84
CA ARG A 199 -11.29 6.63 0.75
C ARG A 199 -12.20 6.00 1.79
N ILE A 200 -12.19 4.67 1.90
CA ILE A 200 -13.01 3.95 2.90
C ILE A 200 -12.58 4.32 4.33
N ALA A 201 -11.29 4.33 4.60
CA ALA A 201 -10.78 4.74 5.91
C ALA A 201 -11.19 6.18 6.27
N THR A 202 -11.12 7.11 5.31
CA THR A 202 -11.53 8.51 5.52
C THR A 202 -13.03 8.64 5.81
N VAL A 203 -13.88 7.89 5.10
CA VAL A 203 -15.34 7.88 5.35
C VAL A 203 -15.66 7.36 6.76
N ILE A 204 -15.02 6.25 7.16
CA ILE A 204 -15.19 5.68 8.51
C ILE A 204 -14.72 6.68 9.57
N ASN A 205 -13.53 7.27 9.41
CA ASN A 205 -13.00 8.25 10.36
C ASN A 205 -13.86 9.51 10.43
N ARG A 206 -14.40 10.00 9.30
CA ARG A 206 -15.30 11.15 9.28
C ARG A 206 -16.53 10.90 10.17
N GLU A 207 -17.15 9.74 10.04
CA GLU A 207 -18.32 9.39 10.84
C GLU A 207 -17.98 9.23 12.32
N PHE A 208 -16.91 8.52 12.67
CA PHE A 208 -16.49 8.37 14.06
C PHE A 208 -16.15 9.71 14.71
N TYR A 209 -15.40 10.57 14.06
CA TYR A 209 -15.04 11.87 14.61
C TYR A 209 -16.26 12.79 14.75
N TYR A 210 -17.22 12.71 13.83
CA TYR A 210 -18.48 13.39 13.95
C TYR A 210 -19.26 12.92 15.20
N MET A 211 -19.42 11.61 15.39
CA MET A 211 -20.11 11.03 16.55
C MET A 211 -19.41 11.39 17.86
N ILE A 212 -18.07 11.38 17.91
CA ILE A 212 -17.29 11.80 19.08
C ILE A 212 -17.52 13.29 19.36
N GLN A 213 -17.48 14.14 18.37
CA GLN A 213 -17.71 15.59 18.50
C GLN A 213 -19.13 15.91 18.99
N GLN A 214 -20.13 15.12 18.58
CA GLN A 214 -21.49 15.25 19.11
C GLN A 214 -21.66 14.70 20.54
N GLY A 215 -20.63 14.07 21.10
CA GLY A 215 -20.70 13.42 22.41
C GLY A 215 -21.56 12.16 22.43
N TRP A 216 -21.79 11.53 21.28
CA TRP A 216 -22.60 10.30 21.19
C TRP A 216 -21.80 9.06 21.59
N ILE A 217 -20.50 9.04 21.31
CA ILE A 217 -19.57 7.95 21.64
C ILE A 217 -18.23 8.51 22.10
N THR A 218 -17.45 7.67 22.77
CA THR A 218 -16.02 7.94 23.05
C THR A 218 -15.12 7.36 21.94
N GLY A 219 -13.83 7.73 21.93
CA GLY A 219 -12.84 7.09 21.07
C GLY A 219 -12.69 5.59 21.37
N GLU A 220 -12.85 5.17 22.63
CA GLU A 220 -12.81 3.77 23.03
C GLU A 220 -14.01 2.99 22.47
N ASP A 221 -15.20 3.57 22.50
CA ASP A 221 -16.41 2.94 21.92
C ASP A 221 -16.25 2.73 20.41
N ALA A 222 -15.68 3.72 19.69
CA ALA A 222 -15.39 3.59 18.25
C ALA A 222 -14.42 2.44 17.96
N GLU A 223 -13.33 2.32 18.76
CA GLU A 223 -12.37 1.21 18.64
C GLU A 223 -13.03 -0.14 18.93
N ASN A 224 -13.84 -0.24 19.99
CA ASN A 224 -14.52 -1.48 20.36
C ASN A 224 -15.53 -1.90 19.29
N ALA A 225 -16.30 -0.97 18.73
CA ALA A 225 -17.24 -1.24 17.63
C ALA A 225 -16.54 -1.86 16.43
N MET A 226 -15.36 -1.36 16.05
CA MET A 226 -14.63 -1.91 14.92
C MET A 226 -13.92 -3.22 15.26
N LYS A 227 -13.20 -3.29 16.37
CA LYS A 227 -12.40 -4.48 16.75
C LYS A 227 -13.25 -5.73 16.95
N TYR A 228 -14.40 -5.61 17.58
CA TYR A 228 -15.23 -6.75 17.97
C TYR A 228 -16.36 -7.06 17.00
N THR A 229 -16.44 -6.37 15.86
CA THR A 229 -17.39 -6.66 14.78
C THR A 229 -16.71 -6.70 13.42
N ASN A 230 -16.63 -5.56 12.74
CA ASN A 230 -16.10 -5.46 11.38
C ASN A 230 -14.65 -5.95 11.25
N GLY A 231 -13.81 -5.66 12.24
CA GLY A 231 -12.41 -6.09 12.23
C GLY A 231 -12.24 -7.62 12.26
N ILE A 232 -13.16 -8.34 12.90
CA ILE A 232 -13.18 -9.82 12.89
C ILE A 232 -13.64 -10.31 11.50
N ARG A 233 -14.74 -9.77 10.99
CA ARG A 233 -15.35 -10.23 9.72
C ARG A 233 -14.49 -9.88 8.52
N TRP A 234 -13.95 -8.68 8.44
CA TRP A 234 -13.21 -8.20 7.28
C TRP A 234 -11.89 -8.94 7.02
N GLY A 235 -11.47 -9.80 7.96
CA GLY A 235 -10.36 -10.72 7.74
C GLY A 235 -10.66 -11.86 6.76
N PHE A 236 -11.95 -12.26 6.63
CA PHE A 236 -12.39 -13.34 5.73
C PHE A 236 -13.57 -12.95 4.85
N GLU A 237 -14.38 -11.99 5.24
CA GLU A 237 -15.57 -11.54 4.55
C GLU A 237 -15.54 -10.02 4.38
N GLY A 238 -15.48 -9.54 3.15
CA GLY A 238 -15.51 -8.12 2.87
C GLY A 238 -16.90 -7.51 3.04
N PRO A 239 -17.02 -6.17 3.11
CA PRO A 239 -18.32 -5.51 3.33
C PRO A 239 -19.34 -5.78 2.21
N THR A 240 -18.90 -6.01 0.97
CA THR A 240 -19.79 -6.29 -0.17
C THR A 240 -20.36 -7.71 -0.11
N SER A 241 -19.56 -8.71 0.24
CA SER A 241 -20.03 -10.09 0.42
C SER A 241 -20.95 -10.25 1.62
N LEU A 242 -20.71 -9.49 2.69
CA LEU A 242 -21.61 -9.42 3.83
C LEU A 242 -23.01 -8.91 3.44
N TRP A 243 -23.09 -7.93 2.54
CA TRP A 243 -24.36 -7.43 2.05
C TRP A 243 -25.15 -8.50 1.29
N ASP A 244 -24.49 -9.28 0.44
CA ASP A 244 -25.10 -10.40 -0.26
C ASP A 244 -25.54 -11.50 0.72
N PHE A 245 -24.72 -11.81 1.71
CA PHE A 245 -25.00 -12.84 2.73
C PHE A 245 -26.24 -12.48 3.57
N VAL A 246 -26.39 -11.23 4.00
CA VAL A 246 -27.53 -10.75 4.78
C VAL A 246 -28.80 -10.63 3.92
N GLY A 247 -28.63 -10.35 2.63
CA GLY A 247 -29.69 -10.10 1.68
C GLY A 247 -29.82 -8.61 1.33
N LEU A 248 -29.84 -8.30 0.04
CA LEU A 248 -29.87 -6.93 -0.46
C LEU A 248 -31.18 -6.20 -0.13
N ASP A 249 -32.29 -6.92 0.04
CA ASP A 249 -33.57 -6.37 0.50
C ASP A 249 -33.44 -5.76 1.90
N ILE A 250 -32.77 -6.45 2.83
CA ILE A 250 -32.53 -5.98 4.19
C ILE A 250 -31.50 -4.86 4.20
N THR A 251 -30.35 -5.06 3.58
CA THR A 251 -29.24 -4.12 3.64
C THR A 251 -29.58 -2.80 2.95
N VAL A 252 -30.32 -2.82 1.83
CA VAL A 252 -30.79 -1.60 1.16
C VAL A 252 -31.85 -0.88 1.99
N ALA A 253 -32.75 -1.61 2.69
CA ALA A 253 -33.71 -0.99 3.59
C ALA A 253 -33.01 -0.23 4.72
N VAL A 254 -32.06 -0.88 5.41
CA VAL A 254 -31.26 -0.25 6.46
C VAL A 254 -30.48 0.98 5.91
N ALA A 255 -29.87 0.84 4.73
CA ALA A 255 -29.11 1.94 4.14
C ALA A 255 -29.99 3.17 3.83
N ARG A 256 -31.26 2.98 3.42
CA ARG A 256 -32.21 4.09 3.16
C ARG A 256 -32.48 4.91 4.43
N ASP A 257 -32.51 4.27 5.57
CA ASP A 257 -32.76 4.95 6.85
C ASP A 257 -31.48 5.61 7.41
N VAL A 258 -30.33 4.99 7.24
CA VAL A 258 -29.06 5.43 7.84
C VAL A 258 -28.36 6.51 6.99
N LEU A 259 -28.26 6.32 5.66
CA LEU A 259 -27.50 7.22 4.78
C LEU A 259 -27.88 8.72 4.91
N PRO A 260 -29.17 9.09 5.06
CA PRO A 260 -29.54 10.49 5.21
C PRO A 260 -29.08 11.15 6.51
N THR A 261 -28.68 10.33 7.50
CA THR A 261 -28.27 10.79 8.85
C THR A 261 -26.76 10.85 9.04
N LEU A 262 -25.99 10.30 8.10
CA LEU A 262 -24.53 10.28 8.15
C LEU A 262 -23.94 11.67 7.95
N CYS A 263 -22.78 11.90 8.56
CA CYS A 263 -22.00 13.10 8.28
C CYS A 263 -21.60 13.16 6.81
N ASN A 264 -21.94 14.24 6.11
CA ASN A 264 -21.59 14.47 4.70
C ASN A 264 -20.68 15.69 4.49
N ASP A 265 -20.03 16.19 5.56
CA ASP A 265 -19.09 17.29 5.45
C ASP A 265 -17.99 16.96 4.43
N ALA A 266 -17.86 17.86 3.44
CA ALA A 266 -16.85 17.74 2.38
C ALA A 266 -15.53 18.43 2.76
N GLU A 267 -15.55 19.22 3.81
CA GLU A 267 -14.39 19.91 4.37
C GLU A 267 -13.64 19.01 5.35
N THR A 268 -12.58 19.54 5.93
CA THR A 268 -11.77 18.83 6.92
C THR A 268 -12.58 18.40 8.15
N ILE A 269 -12.13 17.31 8.76
CA ILE A 269 -12.73 16.76 9.96
C ILE A 269 -12.47 17.73 11.13
N LYS A 270 -13.46 18.53 11.53
CA LYS A 270 -13.33 19.59 12.55
C LYS A 270 -12.67 19.08 13.82
N TYR A 271 -13.07 17.92 14.32
CA TYR A 271 -12.45 17.31 15.49
C TYR A 271 -10.95 17.10 15.33
N GLY A 272 -10.51 16.60 14.17
CA GLY A 272 -9.09 16.42 13.87
C GLY A 272 -8.34 17.75 13.78
N GLU A 273 -8.94 18.78 13.21
CA GLU A 273 -8.36 20.13 13.14
C GLU A 273 -8.22 20.78 14.51
N GLU A 274 -9.18 20.57 15.40
CA GLU A 274 -9.08 21.03 16.78
C GLU A 274 -7.90 20.40 17.52
N LEU A 275 -7.71 19.08 17.36
CA LEU A 275 -6.55 18.37 17.92
C LEU A 275 -5.23 18.89 17.33
N LEU A 276 -5.18 19.08 16.01
CA LEU A 276 -4.01 19.62 15.31
C LEU A 276 -3.65 21.01 15.82
N THR A 277 -4.64 21.90 16.01
CA THR A 277 -4.45 23.27 16.53
C THR A 277 -3.91 23.27 17.96
N LYS A 278 -4.28 22.27 18.77
CA LYS A 278 -3.77 22.06 20.13
C LYS A 278 -2.38 21.42 20.18
N GLY A 279 -1.82 21.01 19.04
CA GLY A 279 -0.59 20.25 18.96
C GLY A 279 -0.72 18.79 19.41
N GLU A 280 -1.94 18.28 19.51
CA GLU A 280 -2.26 16.92 19.92
C GLU A 280 -2.16 15.97 18.71
N LEU A 281 -0.92 15.64 18.32
CA LEU A 281 -0.59 14.93 17.06
C LEU A 281 -0.62 13.39 17.19
N GLY A 282 -1.31 12.85 18.19
CA GLY A 282 -1.35 11.43 18.50
C GLY A 282 -0.05 10.93 19.13
N MET A 283 0.37 9.74 18.80
CA MET A 283 1.56 9.09 19.36
C MET A 283 2.85 9.93 19.24
N LYS A 284 2.95 10.82 18.24
CA LYS A 284 4.13 11.71 18.05
C LYS A 284 4.26 12.78 19.13
N ALA A 285 3.14 13.20 19.70
CA ALA A 285 3.07 14.25 20.71
C ALA A 285 2.49 13.75 22.05
N ASP A 286 2.51 12.45 22.29
CA ASP A 286 1.99 11.75 23.46
C ASP A 286 0.49 11.91 23.69
N LYS A 287 -0.20 12.67 22.84
CA LYS A 287 -1.63 12.95 22.95
C LYS A 287 -2.29 13.18 21.59
N GLY A 288 -3.53 12.71 21.46
CA GLY A 288 -4.40 12.87 20.29
C GLY A 288 -5.82 12.49 20.68
N VAL A 289 -6.48 11.64 19.89
CA VAL A 289 -7.75 10.99 20.29
C VAL A 289 -7.55 10.16 21.56
N PHE A 290 -6.35 9.60 21.73
CA PHE A 290 -5.93 8.82 22.89
C PHE A 290 -4.74 9.48 23.59
N ASP A 291 -4.59 9.19 24.88
CA ASP A 291 -3.40 9.50 25.66
C ASP A 291 -2.34 8.41 25.45
N TRP A 292 -1.14 8.82 25.04
CA TRP A 292 0.01 7.96 24.73
C TRP A 292 1.17 8.16 25.71
N SER A 293 1.01 9.01 26.72
CA SER A 293 2.09 9.45 27.63
C SER A 293 2.73 8.29 28.40
N ASP A 294 1.93 7.30 28.79
CA ASP A 294 2.36 6.14 29.58
C ASP A 294 2.66 4.91 28.70
N ILE A 295 2.66 5.07 27.36
CA ILE A 295 2.87 3.96 26.43
C ILE A 295 4.32 3.94 25.93
N ASP A 296 5.01 2.80 26.12
CA ASP A 296 6.26 2.53 25.41
C ASP A 296 5.97 2.35 23.92
N LYS A 297 6.32 3.37 23.14
CA LYS A 297 5.99 3.45 21.70
C LYS A 297 6.71 2.40 20.87
N ASP A 298 7.94 2.05 21.24
CA ASP A 298 8.74 1.05 20.53
C ASP A 298 8.18 -0.36 20.79
N GLU A 299 7.84 -0.65 22.04
CA GLU A 299 7.20 -1.92 22.37
C GLU A 299 5.80 -2.03 21.77
N TRP A 300 5.03 -0.93 21.76
CA TRP A 300 3.74 -0.90 21.09
C TRP A 300 3.86 -1.17 19.58
N ALA A 301 4.84 -0.57 18.91
CA ALA A 301 5.10 -0.80 17.49
C ALA A 301 5.50 -2.26 17.21
N LYS A 302 6.35 -2.86 18.04
CA LYS A 302 6.72 -4.28 17.95
C LYS A 302 5.49 -5.18 18.12
N MET A 303 4.70 -4.92 19.16
CA MET A 303 3.46 -5.66 19.40
C MET A 303 2.47 -5.54 18.22
N ARG A 304 2.29 -4.34 17.67
CA ARG A 304 1.45 -4.09 16.50
C ARG A 304 1.93 -4.91 15.30
N ASN A 305 3.22 -4.88 14.99
CA ASN A 305 3.77 -5.64 13.87
C ASN A 305 3.58 -7.15 14.06
N ARG A 306 3.83 -7.67 15.26
CA ARG A 306 3.56 -9.08 15.58
C ARG A 306 2.10 -9.46 15.36
N ARG A 307 1.15 -8.62 15.78
CA ARG A 307 -0.29 -8.86 15.56
C ARG A 307 -0.67 -8.82 14.08
N ILE A 308 -0.10 -7.91 13.30
CA ILE A 308 -0.29 -7.88 11.84
C ILE A 308 0.18 -9.21 11.23
N LEU A 309 1.39 -9.69 11.58
CA LEU A 309 1.92 -10.96 11.10
C LEU A 309 1.01 -12.14 11.45
N GLN A 310 0.49 -12.20 12.69
CA GLN A 310 -0.43 -13.24 13.14
C GLN A 310 -1.74 -13.21 12.33
N MET A 311 -2.32 -12.03 12.12
CA MET A 311 -3.54 -11.89 11.33
C MET A 311 -3.31 -12.23 9.85
N THR A 312 -2.19 -11.80 9.26
CA THR A 312 -1.84 -12.16 7.88
C THR A 312 -1.78 -13.68 7.71
N LYS A 313 -1.17 -14.39 8.65
CA LYS A 313 -1.09 -15.86 8.62
C LYS A 313 -2.46 -16.53 8.66
N VAL A 314 -3.35 -16.04 9.50
CA VAL A 314 -4.73 -16.56 9.61
C VAL A 314 -5.51 -16.29 8.31
N VAL A 315 -5.43 -15.08 7.77
CA VAL A 315 -6.11 -14.72 6.52
C VAL A 315 -5.56 -15.53 5.33
N ASP A 316 -4.25 -15.77 5.28
CA ASP A 316 -3.65 -16.62 4.25
C ASP A 316 -4.14 -18.07 4.33
N GLN A 317 -4.27 -18.60 5.54
CA GLN A 317 -4.81 -19.95 5.77
C GLN A 317 -6.26 -20.03 5.26
N TRP A 318 -7.12 -19.11 5.63
CA TRP A 318 -8.52 -19.08 5.15
C TRP A 318 -8.60 -18.92 3.64
N THR A 319 -7.77 -18.05 3.05
CA THR A 319 -7.73 -17.89 1.59
C THR A 319 -7.37 -19.20 0.89
N LYS A 320 -6.42 -19.97 1.45
CA LYS A 320 -6.05 -21.28 0.91
C LYS A 320 -7.17 -22.30 1.05
N GLU A 321 -7.85 -22.34 2.19
CA GLU A 321 -9.01 -23.20 2.43
C GLU A 321 -10.14 -22.89 1.44
N ASP A 322 -10.40 -21.60 1.14
CA ASP A 322 -11.38 -21.18 0.14
C ASP A 322 -10.98 -21.61 -1.27
N GLU A 323 -9.69 -21.47 -1.62
CA GLU A 323 -9.15 -21.93 -2.92
C GLU A 323 -9.28 -23.46 -3.08
N GLU A 324 -8.94 -24.23 -2.05
CA GLU A 324 -9.02 -25.71 -2.05
C GLU A 324 -10.47 -26.22 -2.09
N SER A 325 -11.40 -25.55 -1.41
CA SER A 325 -12.83 -25.92 -1.40
C SER A 325 -13.60 -25.40 -2.60
N GLY A 326 -13.02 -24.49 -3.38
CA GLY A 326 -13.70 -23.83 -4.49
C GLY A 326 -14.75 -22.79 -4.08
N MET A 327 -14.78 -22.37 -2.80
CA MET A 327 -15.70 -21.37 -2.25
C MET A 327 -15.19 -19.94 -2.49
N ILE A 328 -14.71 -19.65 -3.68
CA ILE A 328 -14.24 -18.31 -4.06
C ILE A 328 -15.40 -17.53 -4.68
N LEU A 329 -15.76 -16.40 -4.07
CA LEU A 329 -16.76 -15.50 -4.61
C LEU A 329 -16.23 -14.84 -5.89
N LYS A 330 -17.06 -14.85 -6.93
CA LYS A 330 -16.78 -14.15 -8.20
C LYS A 330 -17.78 -13.02 -8.37
N ALA A 331 -17.28 -11.85 -8.79
CA ALA A 331 -18.17 -10.74 -9.10
C ALA A 331 -19.20 -11.15 -10.17
N ALA A 332 -20.45 -10.79 -9.96
CA ALA A 332 -21.50 -10.93 -10.97
C ALA A 332 -21.13 -10.08 -12.21
N LYS A 333 -21.42 -10.60 -13.39
CA LYS A 333 -21.16 -9.92 -14.67
C LYS A 333 -22.23 -8.87 -14.94
#